data_7b9f6ad9a769906796a7bdf77e7b9eb7
#
_entry.id   7b9f6ad9a769906796a7bdf77e7b9eb7
#
_cell.length_a   1.000
_cell.length_b   1.000
_cell.length_c   1.000
_cell.angle_alpha   90.00
_cell.angle_beta   90.00
_cell.angle_gamma   90.00
#
_symmetry.space_group_name_H-M   'P 1'
#
loop_
_entity.id
_entity.type
_entity.pdbx_description
1 polymer ?
#
loop_
_entity_poly.entity_id
_entity_poly.type
_entity_poly.pdbx_seq_one_letter_code
_entity_poly.pdbx_strand_id
1 'polypeptide(L)'
;MARPKLSKLIAKHFWGVHNAIKRHDYTYFWLPGGRGSTKSSFVSLEIPQILLRNPDCHAVVLRKYANTLKGSVYGQMQWAIDKLGLTDKFRYLTAPPEITFKKTGQKILFLGVDDPQKIKSLKLPFGYVGIVWMEELDSFSSAEEIRSLNQSLLRGGDKFWEFLTYNPPKTMDNWVNTERLIEEPDKLVHSTTYLNVPKSWLGEEFFNAAERLKQRNEMLYRHEYLGEVTGTGGAVFENVVDEEITDEQIRTFDKLLYGLDFGFAIDPLAFTASYYDKKHEILYIFAEIYEVGMKNKRAVEAMKKICENRRVVADSAEPRTIAEMRDLGLRVVAARKGPDSIDHGIRWLQNLQKIVVDKNRCPNTYRELVSYEYDKNKNGQFISSYPDKNNHCLTGDTIVQTANGGVPIKDLVGKTGKLFAYDTNLHQTVIADFCDCRMTQRNAAIIQIELEDGRTIKATYEHPIFTKNGWKCAGNLTSDDEILDIGNV
;
A
#
# COMPACT_ATOMS: atom_id res chain seq x y z
N MET A 1 -29.60 3.81 40.64
CA MET A 1 -28.79 4.91 40.07
C MET A 1 -29.58 5.62 38.99
N ALA A 2 -29.51 6.96 38.91
CA ALA A 2 -30.15 7.69 37.83
C ALA A 2 -29.49 7.35 36.49
N ARG A 3 -30.31 7.12 35.44
CA ARG A 3 -29.78 6.85 34.09
C ARG A 3 -28.89 8.00 33.63
N PRO A 4 -27.68 7.75 33.14
CA PRO A 4 -26.81 8.80 32.64
C PRO A 4 -27.48 9.54 31.49
N LYS A 5 -27.33 10.87 31.46
CA LYS A 5 -27.88 11.67 30.34
C LYS A 5 -27.07 11.36 29.10
N LEU A 6 -27.72 10.96 28.02
CA LEU A 6 -27.09 10.62 26.74
C LEU A 6 -26.19 11.75 26.21
N SER A 7 -26.55 13.03 26.50
CA SER A 7 -25.76 14.21 26.19
C SER A 7 -24.36 14.24 26.80
N LYS A 8 -24.08 13.40 27.79
CA LYS A 8 -22.74 13.23 28.38
C LYS A 8 -21.96 12.06 27.80
N LEU A 9 -22.58 11.27 26.94
CA LEU A 9 -22.00 10.04 26.35
C LEU A 9 -21.75 10.17 24.85
N ILE A 10 -22.49 11.04 24.15
CA ILE A 10 -22.38 11.25 22.70
C ILE A 10 -21.76 12.62 22.45
N ALA A 11 -20.75 12.68 21.60
CA ALA A 11 -20.13 13.94 21.18
C ALA A 11 -21.14 14.80 20.40
N LYS A 12 -21.06 16.12 20.60
CA LYS A 12 -22.07 17.08 20.13
C LYS A 12 -22.36 16.99 18.62
N HIS A 13 -21.37 16.72 17.81
CA HIS A 13 -21.51 16.63 16.36
C HIS A 13 -22.33 15.41 15.89
N PHE A 14 -22.52 14.39 16.72
CA PHE A 14 -23.40 13.25 16.41
C PHE A 14 -24.87 13.47 16.72
N TRP A 15 -25.26 14.61 17.32
CA TRP A 15 -26.67 14.84 17.69
C TRP A 15 -27.63 14.84 16.50
N GLY A 16 -27.19 15.37 15.37
CA GLY A 16 -27.98 15.31 14.11
C GLY A 16 -28.23 13.87 13.68
N VAL A 17 -27.18 13.04 13.69
CA VAL A 17 -27.24 11.63 13.34
C VAL A 17 -28.11 10.83 14.33
N HIS A 18 -27.94 11.06 15.66
CA HIS A 18 -28.80 10.47 16.69
C HIS A 18 -30.28 10.75 16.45
N ASN A 19 -30.64 12.01 16.14
CA ASN A 19 -32.01 12.38 15.86
C ASN A 19 -32.55 11.71 14.58
N ALA A 20 -31.75 11.63 13.53
CA ALA A 20 -32.11 10.91 12.29
C ALA A 20 -32.35 9.41 12.54
N ILE A 21 -31.46 8.76 13.31
CA ILE A 21 -31.63 7.36 13.76
C ILE A 21 -32.95 7.20 14.52
N LYS A 22 -33.24 8.09 15.45
CA LYS A 22 -34.44 8.05 16.28
C LYS A 22 -35.73 8.17 15.47
N ARG A 23 -35.73 9.02 14.43
CA ARG A 23 -36.87 9.21 13.51
C ARG A 23 -36.95 8.18 12.42
N HIS A 24 -35.84 7.38 12.22
CA HIS A 24 -35.66 6.46 11.10
C HIS A 24 -35.71 7.19 9.75
N ASP A 25 -34.96 8.30 9.66
CA ASP A 25 -34.91 9.09 8.43
C ASP A 25 -34.13 8.40 7.31
N TYR A 26 -33.19 7.49 7.67
CA TYR A 26 -32.32 6.77 6.74
C TYR A 26 -32.14 5.31 7.18
N THR A 27 -31.84 4.44 6.21
CA THR A 27 -31.45 3.05 6.43
C THR A 27 -29.94 2.96 6.62
N TYR A 28 -29.15 3.65 5.78
CA TYR A 28 -27.71 3.53 5.70
C TYR A 28 -27.02 4.74 6.33
N PHE A 29 -26.18 4.49 7.33
CA PHE A 29 -25.41 5.51 8.05
C PHE A 29 -23.92 5.29 7.81
N TRP A 30 -23.37 6.00 6.84
CA TRP A 30 -21.94 5.99 6.52
C TRP A 30 -21.21 6.96 7.42
N LEU A 31 -20.32 6.45 8.27
CA LEU A 31 -19.63 7.21 9.29
C LEU A 31 -18.10 7.15 9.10
N PRO A 32 -17.56 7.78 8.02
CA PRO A 32 -16.14 7.96 7.88
C PRO A 32 -15.58 8.90 8.95
N GLY A 33 -14.31 8.70 9.33
CA GLY A 33 -13.68 9.65 10.25
C GLY A 33 -12.29 9.24 10.66
N GLY A 34 -11.49 10.23 11.07
CA GLY A 34 -10.14 10.03 11.57
C GLY A 34 -10.09 9.33 12.93
N ARG A 35 -8.88 9.07 13.39
CA ARG A 35 -8.62 8.52 14.73
C ARG A 35 -9.18 9.44 15.82
N GLY A 36 -9.74 8.85 16.86
CA GLY A 36 -10.31 9.59 17.99
C GLY A 36 -11.65 10.29 17.72
N SER A 37 -12.26 10.12 16.55
CA SER A 37 -13.55 10.76 16.19
C SER A 37 -14.77 10.19 16.94
N THR A 38 -14.59 9.13 17.73
CA THR A 38 -15.62 8.47 18.58
C THR A 38 -16.79 7.83 17.82
N LYS A 39 -16.67 7.61 16.50
CA LYS A 39 -17.72 6.99 15.67
C LYS A 39 -18.17 5.60 16.17
N SER A 40 -17.21 4.71 16.50
CA SER A 40 -17.51 3.36 17.00
C SER A 40 -18.19 3.41 18.38
N SER A 41 -17.77 4.33 19.25
CA SER A 41 -18.42 4.57 20.55
C SER A 41 -19.85 5.08 20.38
N PHE A 42 -20.08 5.97 19.41
CA PHE A 42 -21.41 6.46 19.08
C PHE A 42 -22.33 5.33 18.62
N VAL A 43 -21.92 4.53 17.62
CA VAL A 43 -22.73 3.42 17.11
C VAL A 43 -23.03 2.39 18.21
N SER A 44 -22.02 2.05 19.02
CA SER A 44 -22.21 1.10 20.12
C SER A 44 -23.21 1.59 21.17
N LEU A 45 -23.37 2.89 21.38
CA LEU A 45 -24.40 3.48 22.25
C LEU A 45 -25.79 3.49 21.59
N GLU A 46 -25.89 3.63 20.27
CA GLU A 46 -27.18 3.64 19.55
C GLU A 46 -27.80 2.24 19.46
N ILE A 47 -27.03 1.20 19.19
CA ILE A 47 -27.53 -0.16 18.98
C ILE A 47 -28.41 -0.65 20.13
N PRO A 48 -28.02 -0.61 21.42
CA PRO A 48 -28.88 -1.01 22.52
C PRO A 48 -30.15 -0.16 22.61
N GLN A 49 -30.10 1.10 22.28
CA GLN A 49 -31.26 2.00 22.33
C GLN A 49 -32.28 1.70 21.22
N ILE A 50 -31.81 1.39 20.01
CA ILE A 50 -32.68 0.98 18.89
C ILE A 50 -33.32 -0.38 19.25
N LEU A 51 -32.55 -1.33 19.74
CA LEU A 51 -33.00 -2.65 20.13
C LEU A 51 -34.10 -2.58 21.20
N LEU A 52 -33.94 -1.73 22.22
CA LEU A 52 -34.95 -1.56 23.27
C LEU A 52 -36.26 -0.92 22.79
N ARG A 53 -36.24 -0.17 21.70
CA ARG A 53 -37.44 0.50 21.10
C ARG A 53 -38.16 -0.39 20.09
N ASN A 54 -37.49 -1.41 19.56
CA ASN A 54 -37.99 -2.27 18.49
C ASN A 54 -37.89 -3.74 18.95
N PRO A 55 -38.89 -4.30 19.63
CA PRO A 55 -38.83 -5.62 20.30
C PRO A 55 -38.56 -6.79 19.37
N ASP A 56 -38.89 -6.68 18.08
CA ASP A 56 -38.71 -7.73 17.08
C ASP A 56 -37.36 -7.66 16.34
N CYS A 57 -36.55 -6.62 16.63
CA CYS A 57 -35.26 -6.44 16.01
C CYS A 57 -34.13 -7.15 16.77
N HIS A 58 -33.27 -7.83 16.04
CA HIS A 58 -31.96 -8.27 16.48
C HIS A 58 -30.87 -7.42 15.84
N ALA A 59 -29.65 -7.45 16.41
CA ALA A 59 -28.50 -6.77 15.86
C ALA A 59 -27.43 -7.77 15.43
N VAL A 60 -26.75 -7.48 14.32
CA VAL A 60 -25.58 -8.18 13.84
C VAL A 60 -24.42 -7.19 13.71
N VAL A 61 -23.31 -7.47 14.37
CA VAL A 61 -22.09 -6.69 14.32
C VAL A 61 -21.04 -7.47 13.55
N LEU A 62 -20.53 -6.88 12.48
CA LEU A 62 -19.62 -7.51 11.53
C LEU A 62 -18.24 -6.86 11.55
N ARG A 63 -17.22 -7.68 11.45
CA ARG A 63 -15.86 -7.31 11.04
C ARG A 63 -15.37 -8.27 9.96
N LYS A 64 -14.38 -7.86 9.18
CA LYS A 64 -13.81 -8.73 8.15
C LYS A 64 -13.34 -10.07 8.72
N TYR A 65 -12.69 -10.06 9.88
CA TYR A 65 -12.09 -11.27 10.51
C TYR A 65 -12.68 -11.56 11.89
N ALA A 66 -13.11 -12.80 12.10
CA ALA A 66 -13.75 -13.25 13.36
C ALA A 66 -12.84 -13.15 14.58
N ASN A 67 -11.54 -13.36 14.43
CA ASN A 67 -10.56 -13.30 15.53
C ASN A 67 -10.42 -11.91 16.15
N THR A 68 -10.84 -10.85 15.46
CA THR A 68 -10.76 -9.46 15.93
C THR A 68 -12.00 -9.01 16.73
N LEU A 69 -13.08 -9.74 16.69
CA LEU A 69 -14.38 -9.36 17.26
C LEU A 69 -14.34 -9.15 18.79
N LYS A 70 -13.72 -10.08 19.51
CA LYS A 70 -13.73 -10.11 20.99
C LYS A 70 -12.98 -8.93 21.59
N GLY A 71 -11.83 -8.61 21.06
CA GLY A 71 -10.97 -7.51 21.54
C GLY A 71 -11.40 -6.13 21.09
N SER A 72 -12.37 -6.03 20.18
CA SER A 72 -12.84 -4.77 19.59
C SER A 72 -14.34 -4.53 19.87
N VAL A 73 -15.19 -4.86 18.89
CA VAL A 73 -16.62 -4.52 18.89
C VAL A 73 -17.42 -5.18 20.01
N TYR A 74 -17.04 -6.38 20.48
CA TYR A 74 -17.71 -7.02 21.60
C TYR A 74 -17.42 -6.26 22.91
N GLY A 75 -16.17 -5.96 23.21
CA GLY A 75 -15.79 -5.14 24.36
C GLY A 75 -16.37 -3.73 24.29
N GLN A 76 -16.39 -3.12 23.09
CA GLN A 76 -17.00 -1.81 22.85
C GLN A 76 -18.51 -1.83 23.15
N MET A 77 -19.22 -2.88 22.77
CA MET A 77 -20.65 -3.04 23.07
C MET A 77 -20.91 -3.23 24.57
N GLN A 78 -20.08 -3.99 25.26
CA GLN A 78 -20.17 -4.14 26.73
C GLN A 78 -19.98 -2.79 27.43
N TRP A 79 -18.96 -2.01 27.02
CA TRP A 79 -18.74 -0.67 27.51
C TRP A 79 -19.96 0.23 27.29
N ALA A 80 -20.58 0.21 26.11
CA ALA A 80 -21.74 1.02 25.80
C ALA A 80 -22.96 0.66 26.67
N ILE A 81 -23.23 -0.63 26.84
CA ILE A 81 -24.33 -1.11 27.69
C ILE A 81 -24.10 -0.70 29.16
N ASP A 82 -22.86 -0.77 29.65
CA ASP A 82 -22.49 -0.28 30.98
C ASP A 82 -22.71 1.22 31.14
N LYS A 83 -22.20 2.02 30.18
CA LYS A 83 -22.41 3.48 30.18
C LYS A 83 -23.87 3.90 30.11
N LEU A 84 -24.73 3.10 29.52
CA LEU A 84 -26.19 3.30 29.52
C LEU A 84 -26.88 2.85 30.82
N GLY A 85 -26.15 2.23 31.76
CA GLY A 85 -26.71 1.70 33.02
C GLY A 85 -27.64 0.51 32.79
N LEU A 86 -27.31 -0.34 31.81
CA LEU A 86 -28.15 -1.43 31.35
C LEU A 86 -27.51 -2.82 31.60
N THR A 87 -26.36 -2.90 32.24
CA THR A 87 -25.56 -4.13 32.41
C THR A 87 -26.40 -5.31 32.96
N ASP A 88 -27.18 -5.07 34.00
CA ASP A 88 -28.01 -6.10 34.61
C ASP A 88 -29.14 -6.63 33.71
N LYS A 89 -29.47 -5.89 32.66
CA LYS A 89 -30.56 -6.25 31.72
C LYS A 89 -30.10 -7.14 30.60
N PHE A 90 -28.79 -7.29 30.42
CA PHE A 90 -28.21 -8.13 29.39
C PHE A 90 -27.48 -9.34 29.95
N ARG A 91 -27.45 -10.40 29.17
CA ARG A 91 -26.62 -11.58 29.38
C ARG A 91 -25.51 -11.60 28.34
N TYR A 92 -24.32 -11.94 28.77
CA TYR A 92 -23.11 -11.94 27.95
C TYR A 92 -22.58 -13.35 27.75
N LEU A 93 -22.34 -13.75 26.52
CA LEU A 93 -21.69 -14.98 26.13
C LEU A 93 -20.43 -14.67 25.32
N THR A 94 -19.31 -15.29 25.66
CA THR A 94 -18.01 -14.98 25.04
C THR A 94 -17.58 -15.99 23.97
N ALA A 95 -18.21 -17.16 23.89
CA ALA A 95 -17.90 -18.21 22.93
C ALA A 95 -19.17 -19.03 22.58
N PRO A 96 -19.77 -18.79 21.39
CA PRO A 96 -19.55 -17.69 20.48
C PRO A 96 -19.93 -16.33 21.12
N PRO A 97 -19.33 -15.21 20.69
CA PRO A 97 -19.64 -13.89 21.26
C PRO A 97 -21.08 -13.49 20.92
N GLU A 98 -21.88 -13.30 21.96
CA GLU A 98 -23.30 -12.93 21.86
C GLU A 98 -23.69 -12.11 23.09
N ILE A 99 -24.55 -11.12 22.91
CA ILE A 99 -25.17 -10.37 24.00
C ILE A 99 -26.68 -10.47 23.85
N THR A 100 -27.39 -10.88 24.89
CA THR A 100 -28.83 -11.10 24.85
C THR A 100 -29.54 -10.16 25.82
N PHE A 101 -30.55 -9.44 25.37
CA PHE A 101 -31.44 -8.67 26.24
C PHE A 101 -32.41 -9.60 26.97
N LYS A 102 -32.32 -9.67 28.32
CA LYS A 102 -33.01 -10.68 29.15
C LYS A 102 -34.52 -10.62 29.06
N LYS A 103 -35.10 -9.43 28.87
CA LYS A 103 -36.57 -9.24 28.89
C LYS A 103 -37.27 -9.85 27.68
N THR A 104 -36.69 -9.70 26.49
CA THR A 104 -37.31 -10.10 25.21
C THR A 104 -36.60 -11.29 24.56
N GLY A 105 -35.35 -11.55 24.93
CA GLY A 105 -34.50 -12.52 24.24
C GLY A 105 -33.84 -12.02 22.96
N GLN A 106 -33.98 -10.71 22.66
CA GLN A 106 -33.30 -10.09 21.53
C GLN A 106 -31.78 -10.25 21.62
N LYS A 107 -31.12 -10.46 20.50
CA LYS A 107 -29.69 -10.76 20.43
C LYS A 107 -28.91 -9.68 19.72
N ILE A 108 -27.69 -9.45 20.18
CA ILE A 108 -26.61 -8.78 19.45
C ILE A 108 -25.58 -9.86 19.15
N LEU A 109 -25.42 -10.21 17.89
CA LEU A 109 -24.55 -11.26 17.39
C LEU A 109 -23.29 -10.65 16.79
N PHE A 110 -22.15 -11.29 16.98
CA PHE A 110 -20.86 -10.82 16.48
C PHE A 110 -20.29 -11.86 15.53
N LEU A 111 -20.11 -11.51 14.25
CA LEU A 111 -19.73 -12.44 13.19
C LEU A 111 -18.57 -11.88 12.35
N GLY A 112 -17.66 -12.76 11.96
CA GLY A 112 -16.65 -12.46 10.94
C GLY A 112 -17.17 -12.76 9.54
N VAL A 113 -16.79 -11.97 8.57
CA VAL A 113 -17.16 -12.15 7.14
C VAL A 113 -16.22 -13.14 6.44
N ASP A 114 -15.14 -13.55 7.10
CA ASP A 114 -14.25 -14.64 6.70
C ASP A 114 -14.97 -16.00 6.59
N ASP A 115 -16.17 -16.14 7.18
CA ASP A 115 -17.06 -17.28 6.99
C ASP A 115 -18.47 -16.83 6.53
N PRO A 116 -18.65 -16.53 5.22
CA PRO A 116 -19.93 -16.05 4.70
C PRO A 116 -21.09 -17.03 4.88
N GLN A 117 -20.82 -18.34 5.04
CA GLN A 117 -21.88 -19.35 5.22
C GLN A 117 -22.58 -19.19 6.56
N LYS A 118 -21.88 -18.78 7.62
CA LYS A 118 -22.48 -18.50 8.93
C LYS A 118 -23.48 -17.35 8.85
N ILE A 119 -23.22 -16.35 8.05
CA ILE A 119 -24.11 -15.21 7.87
C ILE A 119 -25.35 -15.63 7.06
N LYS A 120 -25.17 -16.36 5.96
CA LYS A 120 -26.28 -16.86 5.12
C LYS A 120 -27.19 -17.84 5.85
N SER A 121 -26.66 -18.62 6.76
CA SER A 121 -27.38 -19.62 7.55
C SER A 121 -27.91 -19.12 8.90
N LEU A 122 -27.80 -17.82 9.18
CA LEU A 122 -28.23 -17.23 10.44
C LEU A 122 -29.71 -17.46 10.68
N LYS A 123 -30.03 -18.11 11.81
CA LYS A 123 -31.40 -18.31 12.27
C LYS A 123 -31.62 -17.60 13.60
N LEU A 124 -32.65 -16.81 13.65
CA LEU A 124 -33.08 -16.10 14.82
C LEU A 124 -34.24 -16.88 15.50
N PRO A 125 -34.40 -16.82 16.83
CA PRO A 125 -35.51 -17.47 17.53
C PRO A 125 -36.86 -16.82 17.23
N PHE A 126 -36.88 -15.53 16.89
CA PHE A 126 -38.02 -14.71 16.48
C PHE A 126 -37.54 -13.48 15.77
N GLY A 127 -38.47 -12.66 15.19
CA GLY A 127 -38.18 -11.36 14.60
C GLY A 127 -37.19 -11.43 13.42
N TYR A 128 -36.42 -10.37 13.26
CA TYR A 128 -35.52 -10.20 12.11
C TYR A 128 -34.25 -9.42 12.49
N VAL A 129 -33.22 -9.43 11.63
CA VAL A 129 -32.06 -8.56 11.76
C VAL A 129 -32.44 -7.18 11.34
N GLY A 130 -32.76 -6.29 12.29
CA GLY A 130 -33.10 -4.90 12.03
C GLY A 130 -31.91 -3.95 12.15
N ILE A 131 -30.83 -4.39 12.78
CA ILE A 131 -29.64 -3.56 13.03
C ILE A 131 -28.40 -4.28 12.53
N VAL A 132 -27.64 -3.66 11.64
CA VAL A 132 -26.35 -4.15 11.15
C VAL A 132 -25.28 -3.09 11.44
N TRP A 133 -24.15 -3.52 11.97
CA TRP A 133 -22.98 -2.66 12.12
C TRP A 133 -21.75 -3.31 11.50
N MET A 134 -21.21 -2.70 10.46
CA MET A 134 -19.96 -3.09 9.82
C MET A 134 -18.84 -2.15 10.31
N GLU A 135 -17.95 -2.68 11.14
CA GLU A 135 -16.81 -1.95 11.70
C GLU A 135 -15.55 -2.23 10.91
N GLU A 136 -14.74 -1.19 10.67
CA GLU A 136 -13.59 -1.20 9.77
C GLU A 136 -14.01 -1.60 8.35
N LEU A 137 -15.00 -0.87 7.80
CA LEU A 137 -15.56 -1.13 6.47
C LEU A 137 -14.49 -1.13 5.37
N ASP A 138 -13.43 -0.35 5.54
CA ASP A 138 -12.27 -0.29 4.65
C ASP A 138 -11.50 -1.62 4.53
N SER A 139 -11.69 -2.54 5.47
CA SER A 139 -11.13 -3.90 5.41
C SER A 139 -11.94 -4.89 4.57
N PHE A 140 -13.19 -4.54 4.21
CA PHE A 140 -14.03 -5.37 3.34
C PHE A 140 -13.60 -5.25 1.89
N SER A 141 -13.83 -6.29 1.10
CA SER A 141 -13.20 -6.41 -0.23
C SER A 141 -13.80 -5.49 -1.29
N SER A 142 -15.13 -5.27 -1.25
CA SER A 142 -15.82 -4.47 -2.27
C SER A 142 -17.26 -4.12 -1.87
N ALA A 143 -17.89 -3.22 -2.62
CA ALA A 143 -19.32 -2.92 -2.52
C ALA A 143 -20.20 -4.14 -2.82
N GLU A 144 -19.77 -5.06 -3.70
CA GLU A 144 -20.46 -6.31 -3.99
C GLU A 144 -20.55 -7.22 -2.75
N GLU A 145 -19.47 -7.27 -1.96
CA GLU A 145 -19.48 -8.02 -0.70
C GLU A 145 -20.53 -7.47 0.25
N ILE A 146 -20.62 -6.14 0.41
CA ILE A 146 -21.63 -5.48 1.24
C ILE A 146 -23.04 -5.79 0.72
N ARG A 147 -23.29 -5.64 -0.59
CA ARG A 147 -24.59 -5.99 -1.19
C ARG A 147 -24.99 -7.43 -0.92
N SER A 148 -24.06 -8.38 -1.04
CA SER A 148 -24.32 -9.80 -0.76
C SER A 148 -24.66 -10.06 0.72
N LEU A 149 -24.02 -9.35 1.64
CA LEU A 149 -24.33 -9.40 3.07
C LEU A 149 -25.73 -8.83 3.36
N ASN A 150 -26.05 -7.68 2.77
CA ASN A 150 -27.33 -7.01 2.94
C ASN A 150 -28.51 -7.83 2.42
N GLN A 151 -28.36 -8.50 1.27
CA GLN A 151 -29.37 -9.45 0.77
C GLN A 151 -29.65 -10.60 1.76
N SER A 152 -28.69 -10.97 2.60
CA SER A 152 -28.84 -12.03 3.59
C SER A 152 -29.40 -11.52 4.92
N LEU A 153 -29.08 -10.30 5.33
CA LEU A 153 -29.37 -9.72 6.63
C LEU A 153 -30.60 -8.83 6.64
N LEU A 154 -30.73 -7.92 5.65
CA LEU A 154 -31.81 -6.94 5.59
C LEU A 154 -33.07 -7.52 4.97
N ARG A 155 -33.73 -8.42 5.71
CA ARG A 155 -34.96 -9.10 5.25
C ARG A 155 -35.88 -9.47 6.41
N GLY A 156 -37.16 -9.63 6.12
CA GLY A 156 -38.17 -10.11 7.06
C GLY A 156 -38.65 -9.08 8.08
N GLY A 157 -38.44 -7.79 7.80
CA GLY A 157 -38.92 -6.68 8.64
C GLY A 157 -39.12 -5.41 7.84
N ASP A 158 -39.63 -4.36 8.53
CA ASP A 158 -40.02 -3.09 7.90
C ASP A 158 -39.02 -1.95 8.18
N LYS A 159 -38.13 -2.10 9.16
CA LYS A 159 -37.19 -1.06 9.59
C LYS A 159 -35.78 -1.60 9.74
N PHE A 160 -34.84 -0.98 9.06
CA PHE A 160 -33.46 -1.35 9.09
C PHE A 160 -32.55 -0.16 9.41
N TRP A 161 -31.52 -0.40 10.22
CA TRP A 161 -30.44 0.53 10.50
C TRP A 161 -29.13 -0.15 10.22
N GLU A 162 -28.41 0.34 9.23
CA GLU A 162 -27.08 -0.15 8.88
C GLU A 162 -26.03 0.93 9.17
N PHE A 163 -25.07 0.61 9.99
CA PHE A 163 -23.96 1.49 10.37
C PHE A 163 -22.68 1.00 9.72
N LEU A 164 -21.99 1.90 9.01
CA LEU A 164 -20.76 1.63 8.27
C LEU A 164 -19.68 2.57 8.80
N THR A 165 -18.83 2.04 9.70
CA THR A 165 -17.79 2.82 10.38
C THR A 165 -16.41 2.47 9.84
N TYR A 166 -15.61 3.48 9.48
CA TYR A 166 -14.27 3.28 8.94
C TYR A 166 -13.39 4.52 9.03
N ASN A 167 -12.09 4.31 8.90
CA ASN A 167 -11.14 5.37 8.59
C ASN A 167 -10.98 5.40 7.06
N PRO A 168 -11.24 6.53 6.38
CA PRO A 168 -11.09 6.57 4.93
C PRO A 168 -9.69 6.15 4.52
N PRO A 169 -9.54 5.19 3.59
CA PRO A 169 -8.26 4.89 2.97
C PRO A 169 -7.66 6.12 2.30
N LYS A 170 -6.32 6.17 2.17
CA LYS A 170 -5.62 7.30 1.57
C LYS A 170 -6.05 7.58 0.13
N THR A 171 -6.38 6.53 -0.63
CA THR A 171 -6.58 6.60 -2.08
C THR A 171 -8.04 6.83 -2.45
N MET A 172 -8.30 7.72 -3.41
CA MET A 172 -9.65 7.94 -3.95
C MET A 172 -10.23 6.69 -4.62
N ASP A 173 -9.39 5.87 -5.25
CA ASP A 173 -9.79 4.65 -5.97
C ASP A 173 -10.25 3.52 -5.06
N ASN A 174 -10.03 3.63 -3.74
CA ASN A 174 -10.58 2.63 -2.83
C ASN A 174 -12.09 2.65 -2.87
N TRP A 175 -12.69 1.46 -2.98
CA TRP A 175 -14.14 1.31 -3.16
C TRP A 175 -14.99 2.03 -2.10
N VAL A 176 -14.56 2.09 -0.83
CA VAL A 176 -15.31 2.81 0.22
C VAL A 176 -15.33 4.32 -0.01
N ASN A 177 -14.26 4.90 -0.61
CA ASN A 177 -14.19 6.32 -0.90
C ASN A 177 -15.05 6.70 -2.09
N THR A 178 -15.15 5.83 -3.11
CA THR A 178 -16.04 6.03 -4.26
C THR A 178 -17.49 5.75 -3.91
N GLU A 179 -17.79 4.65 -3.22
CA GLU A 179 -19.16 4.25 -2.85
C GLU A 179 -19.83 5.26 -1.93
N ARG A 180 -19.09 5.89 -0.99
CA ARG A 180 -19.66 6.92 -0.10
C ARG A 180 -20.19 8.16 -0.86
N LEU A 181 -19.65 8.45 -2.05
CA LEU A 181 -20.02 9.61 -2.86
C LEU A 181 -21.29 9.39 -3.69
N ILE A 182 -21.75 8.14 -3.82
CA ILE A 182 -23.02 7.84 -4.50
C ILE A 182 -24.14 8.37 -3.64
N GLU A 183 -24.96 9.28 -4.18
CA GLU A 183 -26.12 9.81 -3.48
C GLU A 183 -27.30 8.84 -3.57
N GLU A 184 -27.88 8.51 -2.42
CA GLU A 184 -29.06 7.65 -2.29
C GLU A 184 -30.04 8.26 -1.29
N PRO A 185 -31.35 8.18 -1.53
CA PRO A 185 -32.36 8.88 -0.71
C PRO A 185 -32.39 8.44 0.76
N ASP A 186 -32.01 7.18 1.04
CA ASP A 186 -32.04 6.56 2.36
C ASP A 186 -30.64 6.39 2.99
N LYS A 187 -29.66 7.15 2.49
CA LYS A 187 -28.26 7.13 2.91
C LYS A 187 -27.84 8.48 3.52
N LEU A 188 -27.30 8.43 4.72
CA LEU A 188 -26.64 9.56 5.38
C LEU A 188 -25.13 9.33 5.45
N VAL A 189 -24.35 10.25 4.91
CA VAL A 189 -22.89 10.28 5.09
C VAL A 189 -22.54 11.38 6.10
N HIS A 190 -21.87 11.01 7.21
CA HIS A 190 -21.48 11.94 8.25
C HIS A 190 -20.00 11.76 8.62
N SER A 191 -19.16 12.63 8.10
CA SER A 191 -17.71 12.64 8.37
C SER A 191 -17.40 13.27 9.72
N THR A 192 -16.45 12.68 10.46
CA THR A 192 -16.13 13.11 11.82
C THR A 192 -14.63 13.17 12.07
N THR A 193 -14.22 14.09 12.95
CA THR A 193 -12.83 14.23 13.39
C THR A 193 -12.76 14.35 14.91
N TYR A 194 -11.57 14.16 15.46
CA TYR A 194 -11.32 14.33 16.91
C TYR A 194 -11.50 15.77 17.39
N LEU A 195 -11.45 16.77 16.50
CA LEU A 195 -11.57 18.19 16.83
C LEU A 195 -12.92 18.54 17.45
N ASN A 196 -13.95 17.75 17.15
CA ASN A 196 -15.30 17.92 17.65
C ASN A 196 -15.60 17.08 18.90
N VAL A 197 -14.57 16.39 19.45
CA VAL A 197 -14.68 15.55 20.66
C VAL A 197 -14.18 16.31 21.88
N PRO A 198 -14.84 16.23 23.04
CA PRO A 198 -14.34 16.86 24.25
C PRO A 198 -12.91 16.38 24.59
N LYS A 199 -11.99 17.31 24.83
CA LYS A 199 -10.58 16.98 25.16
C LYS A 199 -10.45 15.98 26.30
N SER A 200 -11.31 16.08 27.31
CA SER A 200 -11.32 15.17 28.46
C SER A 200 -11.63 13.70 28.12
N TRP A 201 -12.17 13.41 26.92
CA TRP A 201 -12.46 12.04 26.50
C TRP A 201 -11.27 11.34 25.87
N LEU A 202 -10.41 12.10 25.19
CA LEU A 202 -9.26 11.58 24.47
C LEU A 202 -7.95 11.71 25.27
N GLY A 203 -7.91 12.65 26.22
CA GLY A 203 -6.72 12.94 27.00
C GLY A 203 -5.74 13.88 26.30
N GLU A 204 -4.91 14.58 27.07
CA GLU A 204 -3.99 15.61 26.57
C GLU A 204 -2.93 15.02 25.62
N GLU A 205 -2.41 13.84 25.94
CA GLU A 205 -1.38 13.20 25.14
C GLU A 205 -1.85 12.86 23.72
N PHE A 206 -3.13 12.54 23.54
CA PHE A 206 -3.69 12.33 22.19
C PHE A 206 -3.58 13.60 21.35
N PHE A 207 -3.91 14.76 21.91
CA PHE A 207 -3.81 16.05 21.21
C PHE A 207 -2.36 16.44 20.94
N ASN A 208 -1.48 16.21 21.90
CA ASN A 208 -0.04 16.46 21.74
C ASN A 208 0.55 15.59 20.63
N ALA A 209 0.16 14.31 20.55
CA ALA A 209 0.57 13.40 19.48
C ALA A 209 0.06 13.84 18.11
N ALA A 210 -1.20 14.28 18.03
CA ALA A 210 -1.77 14.83 16.81
C ALA A 210 -1.03 16.09 16.34
N GLU A 211 -0.71 17.00 17.26
CA GLU A 211 -0.01 18.25 16.95
C GLU A 211 1.45 17.96 16.52
N ARG A 212 2.15 17.06 17.21
CA ARG A 212 3.50 16.63 16.78
C ARG A 212 3.49 16.04 15.37
N LEU A 213 2.48 15.19 15.05
CA LEU A 213 2.38 14.64 13.71
C LEU A 213 2.07 15.72 12.68
N LYS A 214 1.18 16.67 13.01
CA LYS A 214 0.86 17.81 12.14
C LYS A 214 2.09 18.63 11.79
N GLN A 215 2.95 18.92 12.77
CA GLN A 215 4.18 19.67 12.56
C GLN A 215 5.22 18.88 11.77
N ARG A 216 5.25 17.55 11.92
CA ARG A 216 6.21 16.67 11.27
C ARG A 216 5.77 16.28 9.85
N ASN A 217 4.50 15.95 9.67
CA ASN A 217 3.92 15.51 8.40
C ASN A 217 2.43 15.85 8.35
N GLU A 218 2.12 17.02 7.79
CA GLU A 218 0.74 17.53 7.71
C GLU A 218 -0.17 16.63 6.89
N MET A 219 0.32 16.03 5.79
CA MET A 219 -0.46 15.12 4.95
C MET A 219 -0.89 13.88 5.73
N LEU A 220 0.03 13.29 6.48
CA LEU A 220 -0.26 12.12 7.31
C LEU A 220 -1.21 12.48 8.45
N TYR A 221 -1.04 13.65 9.08
CA TYR A 221 -1.99 14.16 10.08
C TYR A 221 -3.40 14.33 9.50
N ARG A 222 -3.53 14.94 8.32
CA ARG A 222 -4.83 15.14 7.65
C ARG A 222 -5.50 13.79 7.36
N HIS A 223 -4.72 12.81 6.91
CA HIS A 223 -5.22 11.46 6.69
C HIS A 223 -5.64 10.77 7.99
N GLU A 224 -4.72 10.62 8.96
CA GLU A 224 -4.95 9.78 10.14
C GLU A 224 -5.94 10.40 11.12
N TYR A 225 -5.81 11.71 11.40
CA TYR A 225 -6.59 12.39 12.43
C TYR A 225 -7.83 13.10 11.90
N LEU A 226 -7.78 13.63 10.68
CA LEU A 226 -8.96 14.29 10.07
C LEU A 226 -9.76 13.33 9.19
N GLY A 227 -9.23 12.17 8.81
CA GLY A 227 -9.90 11.21 7.95
C GLY A 227 -10.05 11.71 6.51
N GLU A 228 -9.12 12.54 6.06
CA GLU A 228 -9.10 13.03 4.70
C GLU A 228 -8.46 12.01 3.75
N VAL A 229 -8.99 11.95 2.53
CA VAL A 229 -8.40 11.18 1.44
C VAL A 229 -7.31 12.07 0.83
N THR A 230 -6.05 11.75 1.09
CA THR A 230 -4.91 12.62 0.76
C THR A 230 -4.05 12.09 -0.38
N GLY A 231 -4.23 10.83 -0.81
CA GLY A 231 -3.44 10.19 -1.86
C GLY A 231 -4.11 10.21 -3.22
N THR A 232 -3.30 10.30 -4.27
CA THR A 232 -3.73 10.28 -5.69
C THR A 232 -4.09 8.88 -6.21
N GLY A 233 -3.96 7.85 -5.37
CA GLY A 233 -4.46 6.52 -5.70
C GLY A 233 -3.42 5.40 -5.71
N GLY A 234 -2.13 5.67 -5.59
CA GLY A 234 -1.14 4.58 -5.66
C GLY A 234 0.29 5.02 -5.51
N ALA A 235 0.55 6.30 -5.39
CA ALA A 235 1.92 6.80 -5.24
C ALA A 235 2.58 6.21 -3.98
N VAL A 236 3.74 5.62 -4.15
CA VAL A 236 4.57 5.09 -3.04
C VAL A 236 5.11 6.23 -2.21
N PHE A 237 5.47 7.36 -2.83
CA PHE A 237 6.01 8.55 -2.18
C PHE A 237 5.06 9.74 -2.31
N GLU A 238 4.35 10.06 -1.23
CA GLU A 238 3.41 11.18 -1.16
C GLU A 238 4.05 12.47 -0.61
N ASN A 239 5.32 12.39 -0.21
CA ASN A 239 6.08 13.46 0.44
C ASN A 239 7.13 14.10 -0.49
N VAL A 240 7.05 13.86 -1.81
CA VAL A 240 7.92 14.47 -2.81
C VAL A 240 7.43 15.88 -3.13
N VAL A 241 8.34 16.83 -3.07
CA VAL A 241 8.06 18.26 -3.32
C VAL A 241 9.03 18.80 -4.36
N ASP A 242 8.51 19.53 -5.34
CA ASP A 242 9.31 20.28 -6.32
C ASP A 242 9.66 21.64 -5.74
N GLU A 243 10.92 21.83 -5.34
CA GLU A 243 11.44 23.11 -4.85
C GLU A 243 12.80 23.38 -5.50
N GLU A 244 13.05 24.63 -5.91
CA GLU A 244 14.34 25.06 -6.42
C GLU A 244 15.41 24.96 -5.33
N ILE A 245 16.55 24.36 -5.66
CA ILE A 245 17.71 24.24 -4.75
C ILE A 245 18.86 25.04 -5.34
N THR A 246 19.12 26.21 -4.76
CA THR A 246 20.14 27.12 -5.29
C THR A 246 21.57 26.64 -4.97
N ASP A 247 22.55 27.10 -5.77
CA ASP A 247 23.97 26.78 -5.53
C ASP A 247 24.46 27.32 -4.18
N GLU A 248 23.90 28.44 -3.71
CA GLU A 248 24.17 29.00 -2.38
C GLU A 248 23.71 28.03 -1.30
N GLN A 249 22.52 27.46 -1.45
CA GLN A 249 21.98 26.47 -0.50
C GLN A 249 22.81 25.19 -0.50
N ILE A 250 23.21 24.68 -1.69
CA ILE A 250 24.06 23.49 -1.81
C ILE A 250 25.39 23.67 -1.09
N ARG A 251 25.98 24.89 -1.14
CA ARG A 251 27.24 25.19 -0.44
C ARG A 251 27.11 25.14 1.09
N THR A 252 25.90 25.24 1.65
CA THR A 252 25.64 25.12 3.09
C THR A 252 25.51 23.69 3.57
N PHE A 253 25.37 22.73 2.66
CA PHE A 253 25.20 21.33 2.99
C PHE A 253 26.53 20.72 3.45
N ASP A 254 26.56 20.18 4.68
CA ASP A 254 27.79 19.70 5.33
C ASP A 254 28.22 18.31 4.86
N LYS A 255 27.27 17.43 4.55
CA LYS A 255 27.51 16.02 4.20
C LYS A 255 26.71 15.60 2.97
N LEU A 256 27.33 15.73 1.81
CA LEU A 256 26.74 15.30 0.56
C LEU A 256 26.79 13.77 0.40
N LEU A 257 25.73 13.19 -0.13
CA LEU A 257 25.57 11.76 -0.41
C LEU A 257 25.50 11.57 -1.94
N TYR A 258 26.13 10.51 -2.43
CA TYR A 258 26.16 10.20 -3.86
C TYR A 258 25.78 8.75 -4.06
N GLY A 259 24.70 8.53 -4.80
CA GLY A 259 24.19 7.20 -5.18
C GLY A 259 24.42 6.93 -6.66
N LEU A 260 24.71 5.68 -6.99
CA LEU A 260 24.87 5.23 -8.37
C LEU A 260 24.16 3.90 -8.55
N ASP A 261 23.27 3.84 -9.51
CA ASP A 261 22.67 2.62 -10.02
C ASP A 261 23.13 2.36 -11.44
N PHE A 262 23.45 1.10 -11.75
CA PHE A 262 23.95 0.71 -13.04
C PHE A 262 22.80 0.31 -13.96
N GLY A 263 22.77 0.90 -15.14
CA GLY A 263 21.92 0.48 -16.23
C GLY A 263 22.75 0.40 -17.50
N PHE A 264 22.36 -0.48 -18.42
CA PHE A 264 23.10 -0.62 -19.68
C PHE A 264 22.21 -0.58 -20.91
N ALA A 265 21.47 -1.61 -21.25
CA ALA A 265 20.85 -1.72 -22.56
C ALA A 265 19.53 -0.93 -22.70
N ILE A 266 18.70 -0.99 -21.70
CA ILE A 266 17.37 -0.35 -21.65
C ILE A 266 17.29 0.57 -20.44
N ASP A 267 17.89 0.15 -19.33
CA ASP A 267 17.94 0.89 -18.09
C ASP A 267 19.02 1.98 -18.14
N PRO A 268 18.73 3.18 -17.67
CA PRO A 268 19.72 4.23 -17.60
C PRO A 268 20.74 3.97 -16.51
N LEU A 269 21.99 4.37 -16.72
CA LEU A 269 22.90 4.66 -15.62
C LEU A 269 22.29 5.85 -14.86
N ALA A 270 21.98 5.66 -13.59
CA ALA A 270 21.38 6.69 -12.73
C ALA A 270 22.33 7.06 -11.59
N PHE A 271 22.77 8.31 -11.56
CA PHE A 271 23.57 8.87 -10.48
C PHE A 271 22.83 10.05 -9.88
N THR A 272 22.80 10.13 -8.55
CA THR A 272 22.15 11.22 -7.82
C THR A 272 23.09 11.82 -6.77
N ALA A 273 23.02 13.14 -6.60
CA ALA A 273 23.63 13.86 -5.51
C ALA A 273 22.55 14.39 -4.58
N SER A 274 22.68 14.11 -3.29
CA SER A 274 21.69 14.47 -2.29
C SER A 274 22.30 14.91 -0.97
N TYR A 275 21.47 15.56 -0.14
CA TYR A 275 21.79 15.96 1.21
C TYR A 275 20.63 15.57 2.14
N TYR A 276 20.94 14.97 3.28
CA TYR A 276 19.94 14.61 4.28
C TYR A 276 20.06 15.50 5.51
N ASP A 277 19.09 16.40 5.69
CA ASP A 277 18.92 17.14 6.93
C ASP A 277 18.29 16.25 7.99
N LYS A 278 19.15 15.68 8.84
CA LYS A 278 18.74 14.77 9.89
C LYS A 278 17.86 15.44 10.97
N LYS A 279 18.02 16.75 11.19
CA LYS A 279 17.27 17.49 12.22
C LYS A 279 15.81 17.67 11.81
N HIS A 280 15.57 17.96 10.53
CA HIS A 280 14.23 18.22 10.00
C HIS A 280 13.66 17.01 9.22
N GLU A 281 14.43 15.92 9.10
CA GLU A 281 14.06 14.71 8.33
C GLU A 281 13.71 15.03 6.87
N ILE A 282 14.51 15.91 6.22
CA ILE A 282 14.33 16.31 4.83
C ILE A 282 15.47 15.78 3.98
N LEU A 283 15.14 15.12 2.87
CA LEU A 283 16.11 14.73 1.83
C LEU A 283 16.04 15.73 0.69
N TYR A 284 17.16 16.35 0.36
CA TYR A 284 17.31 17.23 -0.80
C TYR A 284 18.05 16.51 -1.92
N ILE A 285 17.50 16.48 -3.15
CA ILE A 285 18.12 15.88 -4.33
C ILE A 285 18.31 16.99 -5.35
N PHE A 286 19.58 17.29 -5.69
CA PHE A 286 19.93 18.52 -6.41
C PHE A 286 20.83 18.32 -7.63
N ALA A 287 21.28 17.11 -7.94
CA ALA A 287 21.96 16.78 -9.19
C ALA A 287 21.73 15.33 -9.59
N GLU A 288 21.58 15.09 -10.88
CA GLU A 288 21.46 13.75 -11.45
C GLU A 288 22.29 13.61 -12.72
N ILE A 289 22.70 12.37 -13.01
CA ILE A 289 23.12 11.90 -14.34
C ILE A 289 22.19 10.71 -14.64
N TYR A 290 21.53 10.76 -15.78
CA TYR A 290 20.55 9.76 -16.16
C TYR A 290 20.61 9.53 -17.67
N GLU A 291 21.27 8.45 -18.11
CA GLU A 291 21.51 8.18 -19.54
C GLU A 291 21.59 6.68 -19.83
N VAL A 292 20.84 6.23 -20.83
CA VAL A 292 20.86 4.85 -21.33
C VAL A 292 22.10 4.67 -22.20
N GLY A 293 22.82 3.55 -22.04
CA GLY A 293 24.01 3.19 -22.83
C GLY A 293 25.24 4.06 -22.58
N MET A 294 25.29 4.77 -21.46
CA MET A 294 26.42 5.64 -21.11
C MET A 294 27.69 4.80 -20.85
N LYS A 295 28.78 5.07 -21.58
CA LYS A 295 30.05 4.39 -21.38
C LYS A 295 30.70 4.78 -20.06
N ASN A 296 31.28 3.82 -19.33
CA ASN A 296 31.86 4.00 -17.99
C ASN A 296 32.86 5.15 -17.88
N LYS A 297 33.74 5.33 -18.89
CA LYS A 297 34.68 6.46 -18.91
C LYS A 297 33.99 7.81 -18.90
N ARG A 298 32.96 7.99 -19.76
CA ARG A 298 32.17 9.23 -19.83
C ARG A 298 31.36 9.46 -18.54
N ALA A 299 30.79 8.39 -17.97
CA ALA A 299 30.07 8.43 -16.71
C ALA A 299 30.99 8.91 -15.58
N VAL A 300 32.17 8.35 -15.44
CA VAL A 300 33.17 8.75 -14.44
C VAL A 300 33.57 10.22 -14.61
N GLU A 301 33.82 10.68 -15.83
CA GLU A 301 34.16 12.08 -16.12
C GLU A 301 33.02 13.05 -15.71
N ALA A 302 31.77 12.66 -15.97
CA ALA A 302 30.61 13.46 -15.61
C ALA A 302 30.39 13.45 -14.06
N MET A 303 30.45 12.30 -13.42
CA MET A 303 30.31 12.16 -11.96
C MET A 303 31.37 12.93 -11.19
N LYS A 304 32.64 12.91 -11.65
CA LYS A 304 33.72 13.65 -11.02
C LYS A 304 33.50 15.17 -10.97
N LYS A 305 32.78 15.72 -11.93
CA LYS A 305 32.41 17.14 -11.92
C LYS A 305 31.44 17.51 -10.80
N ILE A 306 30.62 16.53 -10.36
CA ILE A 306 29.60 16.72 -9.33
C ILE A 306 30.13 16.30 -7.95
N CYS A 307 30.72 15.10 -7.86
CA CYS A 307 31.16 14.55 -6.58
C CYS A 307 32.61 14.93 -6.22
N GLU A 308 33.32 15.60 -7.14
CA GLU A 308 34.74 15.90 -6.98
C GLU A 308 35.53 14.61 -6.70
N ASN A 309 36.12 14.46 -5.53
CA ASN A 309 36.79 13.22 -5.11
C ASN A 309 36.10 12.56 -3.92
N ARG A 310 34.81 12.81 -3.70
CA ARG A 310 34.03 12.23 -2.60
C ARG A 310 33.56 10.82 -2.96
N ARG A 311 33.18 10.08 -1.92
CA ARG A 311 32.78 8.68 -2.05
C ARG A 311 31.40 8.55 -2.68
N VAL A 312 31.29 7.78 -3.76
CA VAL A 312 30.04 7.35 -4.41
C VAL A 312 29.68 5.95 -3.90
N VAL A 313 28.42 5.72 -3.56
CA VAL A 313 27.89 4.39 -3.19
C VAL A 313 27.12 3.84 -4.38
N ALA A 314 27.61 2.75 -4.96
CA ALA A 314 26.99 2.12 -6.12
C ALA A 314 26.23 0.86 -5.72
N ASP A 315 25.24 0.47 -6.52
CA ASP A 315 24.62 -0.84 -6.39
C ASP A 315 25.69 -1.95 -6.41
N SER A 316 25.52 -2.94 -5.56
CA SER A 316 26.48 -4.03 -5.38
C SER A 316 26.37 -5.14 -6.44
N ALA A 317 25.38 -5.07 -7.34
CA ALA A 317 25.11 -6.10 -8.33
C ALA A 317 26.21 -6.23 -9.41
N GLU A 318 27.01 -5.16 -9.65
CA GLU A 318 28.03 -5.13 -10.70
C GLU A 318 29.46 -4.88 -10.18
N PRO A 319 30.12 -5.88 -9.55
CA PRO A 319 31.45 -5.70 -8.98
C PRO A 319 32.54 -5.35 -10.01
N ARG A 320 32.40 -5.84 -11.26
CA ARG A 320 33.35 -5.55 -12.35
C ARG A 320 33.27 -4.08 -12.77
N THR A 321 32.07 -3.55 -12.96
CA THR A 321 31.85 -2.13 -13.32
C THR A 321 32.36 -1.21 -12.20
N ILE A 322 32.16 -1.60 -10.94
CA ILE A 322 32.73 -0.89 -9.78
C ILE A 322 34.27 -0.88 -9.83
N ALA A 323 34.91 -2.00 -10.17
CA ALA A 323 36.37 -2.09 -10.29
C ALA A 323 36.87 -1.19 -11.43
N GLU A 324 36.29 -1.29 -12.62
CA GLU A 324 36.61 -0.42 -13.76
C GLU A 324 36.49 1.06 -13.44
N MET A 325 35.41 1.47 -12.78
CA MET A 325 35.24 2.86 -12.40
C MET A 325 36.26 3.35 -11.38
N ARG A 326 36.74 2.45 -10.49
CA ARG A 326 37.87 2.74 -9.59
C ARG A 326 39.19 2.94 -10.35
N ASP A 327 39.46 2.10 -11.35
CA ASP A 327 40.64 2.22 -12.19
C ASP A 327 40.65 3.49 -13.01
N LEU A 328 39.44 3.96 -13.40
CA LEU A 328 39.23 5.29 -14.01
C LEU A 328 39.31 6.45 -12.99
N GLY A 329 39.58 6.12 -11.72
CA GLY A 329 39.84 7.08 -10.64
C GLY A 329 38.61 7.65 -9.97
N LEU A 330 37.44 6.99 -10.02
CA LEU A 330 36.28 7.33 -9.23
C LEU A 330 36.36 6.66 -7.86
N ARG A 331 36.10 7.37 -6.78
CA ARG A 331 36.06 6.80 -5.44
C ARG A 331 34.72 6.13 -5.17
N VAL A 332 34.48 4.98 -5.78
CA VAL A 332 33.22 4.23 -5.71
C VAL A 332 33.32 3.01 -4.78
N VAL A 333 32.27 2.74 -4.02
CA VAL A 333 32.13 1.58 -3.13
C VAL A 333 30.80 0.89 -3.35
N ALA A 334 30.77 -0.43 -3.21
CA ALA A 334 29.53 -1.19 -3.26
C ALA A 334 28.63 -0.89 -2.07
N ALA A 335 27.33 -0.79 -2.30
CA ALA A 335 26.33 -0.71 -1.25
C ALA A 335 26.31 -1.99 -0.41
N ARG A 336 26.08 -1.85 0.89
CA ARG A 336 25.85 -3.01 1.77
C ARG A 336 24.35 -3.29 1.76
N LYS A 337 23.94 -4.39 1.11
CA LYS A 337 22.56 -4.84 1.09
C LYS A 337 22.36 -5.92 2.15
N GLY A 338 21.27 -5.82 2.91
CA GLY A 338 20.77 -6.85 3.82
C GLY A 338 19.43 -7.41 3.34
N PRO A 339 18.90 -8.46 3.98
CA PRO A 339 17.53 -8.89 3.75
C PRO A 339 16.56 -7.69 3.91
N ASP A 340 15.56 -7.59 3.04
CA ASP A 340 14.54 -6.55 3.05
C ASP A 340 15.07 -5.09 2.97
N SER A 341 16.29 -4.89 2.46
CA SER A 341 16.93 -3.56 2.39
C SER A 341 16.15 -2.59 1.51
N ILE A 342 15.44 -3.06 0.47
CA ILE A 342 14.58 -2.26 -0.40
C ILE A 342 13.36 -1.75 0.39
N ASP A 343 12.65 -2.65 1.07
CA ASP A 343 11.50 -2.29 1.90
C ASP A 343 11.87 -1.30 3.01
N HIS A 344 13.02 -1.52 3.65
CA HIS A 344 13.54 -0.58 4.65
C HIS A 344 13.85 0.79 4.04
N GLY A 345 14.45 0.83 2.86
CA GLY A 345 14.76 2.06 2.15
C GLY A 345 13.51 2.84 1.77
N ILE A 346 12.50 2.16 1.19
CA ILE A 346 11.24 2.77 0.80
C ILE A 346 10.49 3.30 2.03
N ARG A 347 10.37 2.51 3.10
CA ARG A 347 9.73 2.95 4.34
C ARG A 347 10.46 4.13 4.98
N TRP A 348 11.79 4.15 4.91
CA TRP A 348 12.57 5.28 5.40
C TRP A 348 12.26 6.55 4.61
N LEU A 349 12.22 6.48 3.26
CA LEU A 349 11.84 7.60 2.41
C LEU A 349 10.40 8.08 2.65
N GLN A 350 9.47 7.16 2.83
CA GLN A 350 8.06 7.47 3.16
C GLN A 350 7.89 8.18 4.50
N ASN A 351 8.77 7.86 5.47
CA ASN A 351 8.73 8.45 6.81
C ASN A 351 9.41 9.82 6.91
N LEU A 352 10.10 10.25 5.87
CA LEU A 352 10.68 11.60 5.85
C LEU A 352 9.58 12.67 5.83
N GLN A 353 9.88 13.82 6.43
CA GLN A 353 9.00 14.98 6.37
C GLN A 353 8.79 15.43 4.92
N LYS A 354 9.87 15.51 4.16
CA LYS A 354 9.86 15.87 2.74
C LYS A 354 11.00 15.20 1.99
N ILE A 355 10.76 14.90 0.72
CA ILE A 355 11.78 14.65 -0.29
C ILE A 355 11.73 15.84 -1.25
N VAL A 356 12.64 16.77 -1.10
CA VAL A 356 12.74 17.95 -1.97
C VAL A 356 13.58 17.59 -3.17
N VAL A 357 13.00 17.72 -4.36
CA VAL A 357 13.69 17.48 -5.63
C VAL A 357 13.61 18.74 -6.48
N ASP A 358 14.76 19.24 -6.90
CA ASP A 358 14.79 20.29 -7.89
C ASP A 358 14.54 19.68 -9.28
N LYS A 359 13.33 19.82 -9.77
CA LYS A 359 12.88 19.25 -11.04
C LYS A 359 13.67 19.77 -12.24
N ASN A 360 14.21 20.99 -12.17
CA ASN A 360 15.01 21.54 -13.25
C ASN A 360 16.40 20.89 -13.31
N ARG A 361 16.96 20.52 -12.15
CA ARG A 361 18.25 19.85 -12.02
C ARG A 361 18.14 18.32 -12.11
N CYS A 362 17.01 17.74 -11.64
CA CYS A 362 16.79 16.31 -11.50
C CYS A 362 15.42 15.89 -12.08
N PRO A 363 15.14 16.14 -13.38
CA PRO A 363 13.82 15.89 -13.98
C PRO A 363 13.46 14.40 -14.00
N ASN A 364 14.42 13.50 -14.15
CA ASN A 364 14.19 12.07 -14.21
C ASN A 364 13.90 11.50 -12.81
N THR A 365 14.72 11.85 -11.82
CA THR A 365 14.51 11.45 -10.41
C THR A 365 13.14 11.96 -9.90
N TYR A 366 12.77 13.21 -10.23
CA TYR A 366 11.46 13.74 -9.88
C TYR A 366 10.34 12.91 -10.51
N ARG A 367 10.41 12.65 -11.83
CA ARG A 367 9.42 11.85 -12.56
C ARG A 367 9.28 10.45 -11.96
N GLU A 368 10.39 9.77 -11.68
CA GLU A 368 10.38 8.43 -11.11
C GLU A 368 9.73 8.40 -9.72
N LEU A 369 10.12 9.31 -8.84
CA LEU A 369 9.55 9.36 -7.48
C LEU A 369 8.05 9.65 -7.46
N VAL A 370 7.55 10.58 -8.30
CA VAL A 370 6.12 10.91 -8.33
C VAL A 370 5.28 9.89 -9.08
N SER A 371 5.87 9.14 -10.02
CA SER A 371 5.18 8.09 -10.77
C SER A 371 5.37 6.69 -10.20
N TYR A 372 6.10 6.53 -9.10
CA TYR A 372 6.29 5.24 -8.47
C TYR A 372 5.05 4.85 -7.69
N GLU A 373 4.29 3.92 -8.24
CA GLU A 373 3.01 3.46 -7.70
C GLU A 373 3.13 2.04 -7.15
N TYR A 374 2.30 1.70 -6.17
CA TYR A 374 2.10 0.33 -5.72
C TYR A 374 1.57 -0.56 -6.84
N ASP A 375 1.84 -1.86 -6.77
CA ASP A 375 1.26 -2.84 -7.67
C ASP A 375 -0.27 -2.89 -7.57
N LYS A 376 -0.93 -3.28 -8.67
CA LYS A 376 -2.37 -3.50 -8.71
C LYS A 376 -2.67 -5.01 -8.78
N ASN A 377 -3.64 -5.46 -7.99
CA ASN A 377 -4.16 -6.82 -8.10
C ASN A 377 -4.97 -6.99 -9.42
N LYS A 378 -5.42 -8.21 -9.69
CA LYS A 378 -6.22 -8.52 -10.89
C LYS A 378 -7.52 -7.70 -11.03
N ASN A 379 -7.97 -7.09 -9.95
CA ASN A 379 -9.18 -6.25 -9.90
C ASN A 379 -8.84 -4.74 -10.00
N GLY A 380 -7.59 -4.38 -10.29
CA GLY A 380 -7.13 -3.00 -10.41
C GLY A 380 -6.90 -2.27 -9.08
N GLN A 381 -6.99 -2.96 -7.93
CA GLN A 381 -6.78 -2.36 -6.62
C GLN A 381 -5.29 -2.40 -6.25
N PHE A 382 -4.79 -1.33 -5.65
CA PHE A 382 -3.42 -1.28 -5.14
C PHE A 382 -3.21 -2.27 -4.00
N ILE A 383 -2.10 -2.98 -4.06
CA ILE A 383 -1.66 -3.92 -3.01
C ILE A 383 -0.35 -3.39 -2.40
N SER A 384 -0.06 -3.78 -1.16
CA SER A 384 1.16 -3.36 -0.46
C SER A 384 2.43 -4.05 -1.01
N SER A 385 2.54 -4.14 -2.32
CA SER A 385 3.67 -4.66 -3.04
C SER A 385 4.20 -3.57 -3.95
N TYR A 386 5.50 -3.40 -3.97
CA TYR A 386 6.16 -2.44 -4.85
C TYR A 386 6.37 -3.07 -6.21
N PRO A 387 6.07 -2.37 -7.31
CA PRO A 387 6.36 -2.89 -8.64
C PRO A 387 7.86 -3.05 -8.77
N ASP A 388 8.25 -4.27 -8.98
CA ASP A 388 9.59 -4.62 -9.42
C ASP A 388 9.61 -4.46 -10.95
N LYS A 389 9.56 -3.22 -11.42
CA LYS A 389 9.33 -2.88 -12.83
C LYS A 389 10.48 -3.24 -13.76
N ASN A 390 11.60 -3.71 -13.26
CA ASN A 390 12.77 -4.09 -14.09
C ASN A 390 13.18 -5.53 -13.83
N ASN A 391 12.22 -6.43 -13.61
CA ASN A 391 12.47 -7.85 -13.47
C ASN A 391 12.66 -8.51 -14.84
N HIS A 392 13.89 -8.55 -15.30
CA HIS A 392 14.32 -9.26 -16.50
C HIS A 392 14.41 -10.76 -16.22
N CYS A 393 13.26 -11.41 -15.98
CA CYS A 393 13.20 -12.79 -15.59
C CYS A 393 12.94 -13.71 -16.78
N LEU A 394 13.69 -14.81 -16.83
CA LEU A 394 13.40 -16.00 -17.65
C LEU A 394 12.72 -17.05 -16.78
N THR A 395 11.95 -17.95 -17.39
CA THR A 395 11.36 -19.08 -16.67
C THR A 395 12.44 -20.06 -16.23
N GLY A 396 12.26 -20.71 -15.09
CA GLY A 396 13.25 -21.62 -14.52
C GLY A 396 13.61 -22.82 -15.41
N ASP A 397 12.79 -23.15 -16.41
CA ASP A 397 13.01 -24.19 -17.41
C ASP A 397 13.78 -23.69 -18.66
N THR A 398 14.06 -22.40 -18.75
CA THR A 398 14.87 -21.85 -19.85
C THR A 398 16.27 -22.47 -19.85
N ILE A 399 16.68 -23.00 -20.99
CA ILE A 399 17.99 -23.64 -21.15
C ILE A 399 19.05 -22.58 -21.40
N VAL A 400 20.05 -22.55 -20.52
CA VAL A 400 21.27 -21.73 -20.66
C VAL A 400 22.41 -22.62 -21.19
N GLN A 401 23.03 -22.18 -22.27
CA GLN A 401 24.20 -22.88 -22.82
C GLN A 401 25.43 -22.57 -21.99
N THR A 402 25.82 -23.53 -21.17
CA THR A 402 27.06 -23.45 -20.36
C THR A 402 28.24 -24.10 -21.11
N ALA A 403 29.47 -23.85 -20.67
CA ALA A 403 30.65 -24.53 -21.21
C ALA A 403 30.58 -26.06 -21.09
N ASN A 404 29.67 -26.61 -20.27
CA ASN A 404 29.46 -28.04 -20.04
C ASN A 404 28.12 -28.55 -20.67
N GLY A 405 27.49 -27.78 -21.53
CA GLY A 405 26.21 -28.11 -22.20
C GLY A 405 25.03 -27.31 -21.68
N GLY A 406 23.85 -27.56 -22.26
CA GLY A 406 22.62 -26.86 -21.90
C GLY A 406 22.11 -27.26 -20.52
N VAL A 407 21.84 -26.27 -19.66
CA VAL A 407 21.34 -26.47 -18.29
C VAL A 407 20.13 -25.57 -18.04
N PRO A 408 19.03 -26.07 -17.45
CA PRO A 408 17.92 -25.22 -17.03
C PRO A 408 18.38 -24.13 -16.05
N ILE A 409 17.96 -22.87 -16.25
CA ILE A 409 18.46 -21.75 -15.44
C ILE A 409 18.17 -21.93 -13.93
N LYS A 410 17.09 -22.61 -13.56
CA LYS A 410 16.77 -22.96 -12.16
C LYS A 410 17.85 -23.82 -11.49
N ASP A 411 18.55 -24.64 -12.27
CA ASP A 411 19.60 -25.53 -11.76
C ASP A 411 20.96 -24.81 -11.61
N LEU A 412 21.04 -23.56 -12.07
CA LEU A 412 22.20 -22.67 -11.93
C LEU A 412 22.09 -21.77 -10.69
N VAL A 413 20.94 -21.76 -10.00
CA VAL A 413 20.69 -20.92 -8.80
C VAL A 413 21.75 -21.21 -7.73
N GLY A 414 22.39 -20.13 -7.26
CA GLY A 414 23.44 -20.19 -6.25
C GLY A 414 24.78 -20.73 -6.75
N LYS A 415 24.94 -20.99 -8.05
CA LYS A 415 26.17 -21.47 -8.68
C LYS A 415 26.90 -20.34 -9.41
N THR A 416 28.18 -20.58 -9.65
CA THR A 416 29.03 -19.78 -10.53
C THR A 416 29.60 -20.67 -11.61
N GLY A 417 29.95 -20.15 -12.75
CA GLY A 417 30.48 -20.94 -13.85
C GLY A 417 30.71 -20.15 -15.13
N LYS A 418 30.80 -20.84 -16.24
CA LYS A 418 31.00 -20.25 -17.56
C LYS A 418 29.84 -20.61 -18.49
N LEU A 419 29.41 -19.65 -19.29
CA LEU A 419 28.36 -19.81 -20.28
C LEU A 419 28.77 -19.17 -21.62
N PHE A 420 28.08 -19.56 -22.68
CA PHE A 420 28.21 -18.87 -23.96
C PHE A 420 27.33 -17.62 -23.95
N ALA A 421 27.93 -16.48 -24.29
CA ALA A 421 27.31 -15.19 -24.39
C ALA A 421 27.67 -14.55 -25.72
N TYR A 422 26.82 -13.63 -26.18
CA TYR A 422 27.14 -12.81 -27.37
C TYR A 422 27.70 -11.46 -26.95
N ASP A 423 28.91 -11.16 -27.40
CA ASP A 423 29.53 -9.85 -27.21
C ASP A 423 29.05 -8.91 -28.30
N THR A 424 28.21 -7.95 -27.92
CA THR A 424 27.59 -6.98 -28.84
C THR A 424 28.57 -5.97 -29.42
N ASN A 425 29.76 -5.79 -28.82
CA ASN A 425 30.81 -4.91 -29.33
C ASN A 425 31.71 -5.62 -30.34
N LEU A 426 32.01 -6.89 -30.08
CA LEU A 426 32.84 -7.71 -30.94
C LEU A 426 32.06 -8.47 -32.02
N HIS A 427 30.71 -8.45 -31.92
CA HIS A 427 29.80 -9.18 -32.77
C HIS A 427 30.12 -10.67 -32.89
N GLN A 428 30.48 -11.32 -31.77
CA GLN A 428 30.83 -12.73 -31.75
C GLN A 428 30.40 -13.43 -30.45
N THR A 429 30.27 -14.75 -30.50
CA THR A 429 30.04 -15.56 -29.31
C THR A 429 31.32 -15.65 -28.50
N VAL A 430 31.21 -15.44 -27.20
CA VAL A 430 32.31 -15.50 -26.22
C VAL A 430 31.93 -16.40 -25.04
N ILE A 431 32.92 -16.90 -24.33
CA ILE A 431 32.70 -17.58 -23.05
C ILE A 431 32.79 -16.53 -21.95
N ALA A 432 31.71 -16.32 -21.23
CA ALA A 432 31.61 -15.39 -20.11
C ALA A 432 31.41 -16.14 -18.79
N ASP A 433 31.87 -15.54 -17.69
CA ASP A 433 31.58 -16.05 -16.35
C ASP A 433 30.17 -15.61 -15.93
N PHE A 434 29.44 -16.51 -15.27
CA PHE A 434 28.20 -16.16 -14.59
C PHE A 434 28.33 -16.35 -13.08
N CYS A 435 27.64 -15.48 -12.34
CA CYS A 435 27.53 -15.56 -10.88
C CYS A 435 26.15 -15.01 -10.47
N ASP A 436 25.76 -15.23 -9.20
CA ASP A 436 24.54 -14.70 -8.59
C ASP A 436 23.24 -15.05 -9.34
N CYS A 437 23.21 -16.23 -9.98
CA CYS A 437 21.96 -16.77 -10.50
C CYS A 437 21.01 -17.05 -9.33
N ARG A 438 19.86 -16.39 -9.33
CA ARG A 438 18.88 -16.50 -8.23
C ARG A 438 17.45 -16.44 -8.74
N MET A 439 16.53 -16.99 -7.95
CA MET A 439 15.11 -16.81 -8.20
C MET A 439 14.69 -15.42 -7.69
N THR A 440 14.29 -14.55 -8.58
CA THR A 440 13.90 -13.15 -8.27
C THR A 440 12.42 -13.03 -7.95
N GLN A 441 11.55 -13.81 -8.62
CA GLN A 441 10.11 -13.74 -8.40
C GLN A 441 9.45 -15.12 -8.48
N ARG A 442 8.44 -15.36 -7.65
CA ARG A 442 7.49 -16.48 -7.77
C ARG A 442 6.21 -16.00 -8.45
N ASN A 443 5.70 -16.79 -9.41
CA ASN A 443 4.45 -16.46 -10.12
C ASN A 443 4.50 -15.13 -10.91
N ALA A 444 5.65 -14.79 -11.50
CA ALA A 444 5.74 -13.66 -12.42
C ALA A 444 4.78 -13.83 -13.60
N ALA A 445 4.17 -12.73 -14.06
CA ALA A 445 3.46 -12.70 -15.33
C ALA A 445 4.49 -12.87 -16.46
N ILE A 446 4.36 -13.93 -17.25
CA ILE A 446 5.24 -14.23 -18.37
C ILE A 446 4.48 -14.18 -19.69
N ILE A 447 5.20 -13.84 -20.75
CA ILE A 447 4.76 -13.98 -22.15
C ILE A 447 5.52 -15.13 -22.80
N GLN A 448 4.91 -15.76 -23.76
CA GLN A 448 5.54 -16.77 -24.60
C GLN A 448 5.70 -16.20 -26.02
N ILE A 449 6.93 -16.20 -26.50
CA ILE A 449 7.29 -15.77 -27.84
C ILE A 449 7.57 -17.05 -28.62
N GLU A 450 6.88 -17.25 -29.73
CA GLU A 450 7.11 -18.37 -30.65
C GLU A 450 7.92 -17.89 -31.84
N LEU A 451 9.02 -18.55 -32.11
CA LEU A 451 9.90 -18.27 -33.23
C LEU A 451 9.45 -19.03 -34.47
N GLU A 452 9.83 -18.59 -35.67
CA GLU A 452 9.45 -19.23 -36.95
C GLU A 452 9.92 -20.70 -37.05
N ASP A 453 10.98 -21.08 -36.35
CA ASP A 453 11.50 -22.44 -36.30
C ASP A 453 10.82 -23.31 -35.23
N GLY A 454 9.77 -22.80 -34.57
CA GLY A 454 8.99 -23.51 -33.54
C GLY A 454 9.62 -23.48 -32.14
N ARG A 455 10.79 -22.86 -31.94
CA ARG A 455 11.33 -22.65 -30.61
C ARG A 455 10.51 -21.61 -29.86
N THR A 456 10.49 -21.71 -28.54
CA THR A 456 9.74 -20.77 -27.69
C THR A 456 10.63 -20.16 -26.63
N ILE A 457 10.46 -18.85 -26.41
CA ILE A 457 11.09 -18.09 -25.31
C ILE A 457 9.98 -17.69 -24.33
N LYS A 458 10.16 -18.00 -23.05
CA LYS A 458 9.24 -17.59 -21.97
C LYS A 458 9.95 -16.63 -21.06
N ALA A 459 9.47 -15.39 -21.04
CA ALA A 459 10.08 -14.30 -20.28
C ALA A 459 9.06 -13.35 -19.69
N THR A 460 9.48 -12.50 -18.75
CA THR A 460 8.67 -11.35 -18.32
C THR A 460 8.53 -10.35 -19.46
N TYR A 461 7.48 -9.49 -19.42
CA TYR A 461 7.19 -8.51 -20.46
C TYR A 461 8.39 -7.59 -20.75
N GLU A 462 9.08 -7.16 -19.71
CA GLU A 462 10.22 -6.22 -19.78
C GLU A 462 11.57 -6.91 -20.11
N HIS A 463 11.60 -8.24 -20.26
CA HIS A 463 12.85 -8.96 -20.51
C HIS A 463 13.51 -8.50 -21.82
N PRO A 464 14.77 -8.04 -21.80
CA PRO A 464 15.45 -7.57 -23.01
C PRO A 464 15.80 -8.72 -23.94
N ILE A 465 15.36 -8.64 -25.18
CA ILE A 465 15.70 -9.55 -26.29
C ILE A 465 16.55 -8.78 -27.29
N PHE A 466 17.66 -9.36 -27.68
CA PHE A 466 18.55 -8.74 -28.68
C PHE A 466 18.07 -9.11 -30.08
N THR A 467 17.72 -8.08 -30.87
CA THR A 467 17.28 -8.19 -32.26
C THR A 467 18.36 -7.63 -33.19
N LYS A 468 18.21 -7.82 -34.51
CA LYS A 468 19.09 -7.18 -35.50
C LYS A 468 19.13 -5.65 -35.39
N ASN A 469 18.08 -5.04 -34.86
CA ASN A 469 17.95 -3.59 -34.68
C ASN A 469 18.34 -3.12 -33.27
N GLY A 470 18.93 -4.00 -32.44
CA GLY A 470 19.34 -3.72 -31.06
C GLY A 470 18.39 -4.33 -30.02
N TRP A 471 18.54 -3.90 -28.78
CA TRP A 471 17.76 -4.41 -27.66
C TRP A 471 16.31 -3.96 -27.70
N LYS A 472 15.35 -4.88 -27.45
CA LYS A 472 13.91 -4.62 -27.39
C LYS A 472 13.27 -5.43 -26.27
N CYS A 473 12.32 -4.86 -25.54
CA CYS A 473 11.59 -5.64 -24.52
C CYS A 473 10.78 -6.77 -25.16
N ALA A 474 10.75 -7.91 -24.53
CA ALA A 474 10.02 -9.09 -25.00
C ALA A 474 8.57 -8.81 -25.36
N GLY A 475 7.87 -7.99 -24.54
CA GLY A 475 6.48 -7.61 -24.78
C GLY A 475 6.25 -6.61 -25.91
N ASN A 476 7.32 -6.00 -26.42
CA ASN A 476 7.27 -5.03 -27.53
C ASN A 476 7.73 -5.63 -28.87
N LEU A 477 8.05 -6.92 -28.90
CA LEU A 477 8.40 -7.61 -30.13
C LEU A 477 7.17 -7.73 -31.06
N THR A 478 7.44 -7.64 -32.34
CA THR A 478 6.45 -7.80 -33.43
C THR A 478 6.92 -8.89 -34.38
N SER A 479 6.08 -9.32 -35.29
CA SER A 479 6.45 -10.27 -36.38
C SER A 479 7.57 -9.80 -37.30
N ASP A 480 7.87 -8.50 -37.29
CA ASP A 480 8.90 -7.90 -38.13
C ASP A 480 10.27 -7.84 -37.45
N ASP A 481 10.34 -8.25 -36.16
CA ASP A 481 11.59 -8.24 -35.41
C ASP A 481 12.37 -9.56 -35.61
N GLU A 482 13.58 -9.47 -36.08
CA GLU A 482 14.48 -10.61 -36.17
C GLU A 482 15.33 -10.73 -34.91
N ILE A 483 15.07 -11.78 -34.11
CA ILE A 483 15.86 -12.10 -32.91
C ILE A 483 17.23 -12.66 -33.37
N LEU A 484 18.30 -12.19 -32.76
CA LEU A 484 19.62 -12.70 -33.05
C LEU A 484 19.77 -14.15 -32.55
N ASP A 485 19.95 -15.09 -33.48
CA ASP A 485 20.32 -16.47 -33.17
C ASP A 485 21.84 -16.61 -33.26
N ILE A 486 22.47 -16.99 -32.14
CA ILE A 486 23.92 -17.21 -32.08
C ILE A 486 24.33 -18.63 -32.52
N GLY A 487 23.36 -19.40 -33.02
CA GLY A 487 23.60 -20.76 -33.52
C GLY A 487 23.78 -21.81 -32.44
N ASN A 488 23.74 -23.08 -32.82
CA ASN A 488 24.19 -24.20 -31.94
C ASN A 488 25.70 -24.09 -31.80
N VAL A 489 26.18 -23.64 -30.66
CA VAL A 489 27.63 -23.69 -30.29
C VAL A 489 27.97 -25.07 -29.75
#